data_749ac0c18764d98fd1967631784683fa
#
_entry.id   749ac0c18764d98fd1967631784683fa
#
_cell.length_a   1.000
_cell.length_b   1.000
_cell.length_c   1.000
_cell.angle_alpha   90.00
_cell.angle_beta   90.00
_cell.angle_gamma   90.00
#
_symmetry.space_group_name_H-M   'P 1'
#
loop_
_entity.id
_entity.type
_entity.pdbx_description
1 polymer ?
#
loop_
_entity_poly.entity_id
_entity_poly.type
_entity_poly.pdbx_seq_one_letter_code
_entity_poly.pdbx_strand_id
1 'polypeptide(L)'
;MQNHKKGNIYIISAASGTGKTTLVSRLLKNHDDIRVSISHTTRQPREGEEHGVHYHFVPKEEFESLIEQRAFLEHANVFGNYYGTSIAGVNSLSEEGYDVILEIDVQGAAQVRKSLPEASSIFILPPSFEVLAQRLIGRGTDSEEVIQTRLSNCLLYTSDAADDMQCVD
;
A
#
# COMPACT_ATOMS: atom_id res chain seq x y z
N MET A 1 -14.72 -23.23 22.53
CA MET A 1 -14.41 -22.50 21.30
C MET A 1 -14.05 -21.07 21.69
N GLN A 2 -12.78 -20.72 21.66
CA GLN A 2 -12.37 -19.34 21.90
C GLN A 2 -12.82 -18.52 20.67
N ASN A 3 -13.72 -17.58 20.90
CA ASN A 3 -14.17 -16.65 19.88
C ASN A 3 -13.03 -15.65 19.67
N HIS A 4 -12.04 -15.99 18.83
CA HIS A 4 -11.00 -15.04 18.44
C HIS A 4 -11.69 -13.90 17.69
N LYS A 5 -11.64 -12.70 18.28
CA LYS A 5 -12.12 -11.50 17.61
C LYS A 5 -11.27 -11.31 16.36
N LYS A 6 -11.91 -11.18 15.19
CA LYS A 6 -11.18 -10.81 13.96
C LYS A 6 -10.42 -9.49 14.18
N GLY A 7 -9.21 -9.43 13.64
CA GLY A 7 -8.45 -8.19 13.63
C GLY A 7 -9.05 -7.15 12.67
N ASN A 8 -8.76 -5.90 12.92
CA ASN A 8 -9.22 -4.79 12.10
C ASN A 8 -8.35 -4.64 10.84
N ILE A 9 -8.88 -3.96 9.83
CA ILE A 9 -8.16 -3.68 8.59
C ILE A 9 -7.89 -2.17 8.50
N TYR A 10 -6.62 -1.81 8.29
CA TYR A 10 -6.15 -0.44 8.15
C TYR A 10 -5.50 -0.23 6.79
N ILE A 11 -5.97 0.76 6.07
CA ILE A 11 -5.40 1.19 4.80
C ILE A 11 -4.41 2.32 5.10
N ILE A 12 -3.13 2.12 4.79
CA ILE A 12 -2.12 3.17 4.86
C ILE A 12 -1.70 3.52 3.44
N SER A 13 -2.04 4.70 3.00
CA SER A 13 -1.69 5.21 1.69
C SER A 13 -0.90 6.51 1.76
N ALA A 14 -0.11 6.79 0.74
CA ALA A 14 0.71 7.98 0.69
C ALA A 14 1.27 8.20 -0.72
N ALA A 15 1.66 9.41 -1.03
CA ALA A 15 2.48 9.67 -2.20
C ALA A 15 3.87 9.03 -2.06
N SER A 16 4.47 8.69 -3.21
CA SER A 16 5.84 8.13 -3.24
C SER A 16 6.83 9.09 -2.60
N GLY A 17 7.66 8.61 -1.68
CA GLY A 17 8.70 9.43 -1.02
C GLY A 17 8.30 10.03 0.33
N THR A 18 7.06 9.87 0.77
CA THR A 18 6.59 10.42 2.06
C THR A 18 7.19 9.74 3.29
N GLY A 19 7.68 8.50 3.15
CA GLY A 19 8.23 7.70 4.26
C GLY A 19 7.28 6.64 4.81
N LYS A 20 6.22 6.27 4.05
CA LYS A 20 5.22 5.28 4.43
C LYS A 20 5.85 3.97 4.95
N THR A 21 6.70 3.33 4.15
CA THR A 21 7.37 2.07 4.52
C THR A 21 8.21 2.18 5.80
N THR A 22 8.89 3.31 6.00
CA THR A 22 9.66 3.55 7.23
C THR A 22 8.75 3.62 8.46
N LEU A 23 7.60 4.31 8.33
CA LEU A 23 6.63 4.40 9.41
C LEU A 23 6.03 3.04 9.74
N VAL A 24 5.58 2.30 8.73
CA VAL A 24 5.02 0.95 8.88
C VAL A 24 6.04 0.00 9.53
N SER A 25 7.30 0.03 9.07
CA SER A 25 8.37 -0.79 9.67
C SER A 25 8.61 -0.49 11.15
N ARG A 26 8.50 0.78 11.57
CA ARG A 26 8.61 1.15 12.98
C ARG A 26 7.40 0.70 13.79
N LEU A 27 6.21 0.78 13.23
CA LEU A 27 4.99 0.31 13.86
C LEU A 27 5.07 -1.19 14.15
N LEU A 28 5.44 -1.98 13.16
CA LEU A 28 5.58 -3.45 13.29
C LEU A 28 6.62 -3.87 14.33
N LYS A 29 7.66 -3.07 14.56
CA LYS A 29 8.67 -3.37 15.59
C LYS A 29 8.15 -3.22 17.02
N ASN A 30 7.12 -2.43 17.21
CA ASN A 30 6.57 -2.09 18.51
C ASN A 30 5.23 -2.80 18.82
N HIS A 31 4.67 -3.51 17.85
CA HIS A 31 3.34 -4.13 17.95
C HIS A 31 3.36 -5.53 17.33
N ASP A 32 3.31 -6.55 18.19
CA ASP A 32 3.31 -7.95 17.78
C ASP A 32 1.94 -8.44 17.29
N ASP A 33 0.90 -7.67 17.53
CA ASP A 33 -0.48 -7.91 17.14
C ASP A 33 -0.85 -7.32 15.76
N ILE A 34 0.09 -6.63 15.11
CA ILE A 34 -0.10 -6.03 13.78
C ILE A 34 0.69 -6.81 12.72
N ARG A 35 0.09 -6.98 11.54
CA ARG A 35 0.73 -7.58 10.36
C ARG A 35 0.49 -6.72 9.13
N VAL A 36 1.44 -6.75 8.19
CA VAL A 36 1.24 -6.19 6.84
C VAL A 36 0.81 -7.30 5.91
N SER A 37 -0.25 -7.07 5.14
CA SER A 37 -0.59 -7.95 4.03
C SER A 37 0.44 -7.81 2.92
N ILE A 38 1.10 -8.92 2.56
CA ILE A 38 2.11 -8.94 1.51
C ILE A 38 1.41 -8.92 0.15
N SER A 39 1.66 -7.85 -0.62
CA SER A 39 1.07 -7.66 -1.94
C SER A 39 1.73 -8.53 -3.00
N HIS A 40 0.99 -8.84 -4.06
CA HIS A 40 1.51 -9.45 -5.27
C HIS A 40 2.04 -8.37 -6.22
N THR A 41 3.06 -8.69 -7.01
CA THR A 41 3.56 -7.80 -8.07
C THR A 41 4.17 -8.59 -9.22
N THR A 42 4.06 -8.03 -10.42
CA THR A 42 4.73 -8.55 -11.63
C THR A 42 6.11 -7.92 -11.84
N ARG A 43 6.49 -6.96 -10.99
CA ARG A 43 7.82 -6.35 -11.00
C ARG A 43 8.88 -7.39 -10.58
N GLN A 44 10.02 -7.37 -11.24
CA GLN A 44 11.17 -8.17 -10.79
C GLN A 44 11.64 -7.73 -9.41
N PRO A 45 12.06 -8.67 -8.55
CA PRO A 45 12.64 -8.33 -7.25
C PRO A 45 13.89 -7.46 -7.42
N ARG A 46 14.07 -6.50 -6.53
CA ARG A 46 15.30 -5.73 -6.41
C ARG A 46 16.29 -6.46 -5.53
N GLU A 47 17.55 -6.00 -5.54
CA GLU A 47 18.57 -6.53 -4.63
C GLU A 47 18.09 -6.43 -3.17
N GLY A 48 18.16 -7.54 -2.44
CA GLY A 48 17.72 -7.65 -1.05
C GLY A 48 16.21 -7.87 -0.87
N GLU A 49 15.41 -7.94 -1.93
CA GLU A 49 13.99 -8.30 -1.82
C GLU A 49 13.79 -9.82 -1.96
N GLU A 50 12.94 -10.37 -1.12
CA GLU A 50 12.62 -11.80 -1.05
C GLU A 50 11.14 -12.04 -1.32
N HIS A 51 10.87 -13.12 -2.12
CA HIS A 51 9.49 -13.57 -2.39
C HIS A 51 8.82 -14.04 -1.10
N GLY A 52 7.56 -13.60 -0.89
CA GLY A 52 6.78 -13.95 0.30
C GLY A 52 7.14 -13.13 1.55
N VAL A 53 8.16 -12.27 1.48
CA VAL A 53 8.55 -11.36 2.56
C VAL A 53 8.23 -9.91 2.19
N HIS A 54 8.73 -9.45 1.05
CA HIS A 54 8.51 -8.07 0.57
C HIS A 54 7.32 -7.99 -0.37
N TYR A 55 7.23 -8.96 -1.29
CA TYR A 55 6.14 -9.15 -2.24
C TYR A 55 6.00 -10.63 -2.60
N HIS A 56 4.82 -11.02 -3.06
CA HIS A 56 4.67 -12.22 -3.87
C HIS A 56 5.00 -11.82 -5.32
N PHE A 57 6.26 -12.06 -5.75
CA PHE A 57 6.69 -11.81 -7.12
C PHE A 57 6.16 -12.90 -8.02
N VAL A 58 5.25 -12.56 -8.95
CA VAL A 58 4.57 -13.52 -9.83
C VAL A 58 4.70 -13.11 -11.29
N PRO A 59 4.67 -14.05 -12.24
CA PRO A 59 4.57 -13.74 -13.66
C PRO A 59 3.28 -12.96 -13.99
N LYS A 60 3.31 -12.22 -15.10
CA LYS A 60 2.17 -11.40 -15.52
C LYS A 60 0.93 -12.26 -15.76
N GLU A 61 1.11 -13.41 -16.41
CA GLU A 61 0.04 -14.35 -16.74
C GLU A 61 -0.65 -14.90 -15.47
N GLU A 62 0.14 -15.17 -14.43
CA GLU A 62 -0.39 -15.60 -13.13
C GLU A 62 -1.19 -14.48 -12.47
N PHE A 63 -0.67 -13.24 -12.51
CA PHE A 63 -1.37 -12.09 -11.95
C PHE A 63 -2.70 -11.83 -12.66
N GLU A 64 -2.71 -11.89 -14.00
CA GLU A 64 -3.93 -11.73 -14.81
C GLU A 64 -4.95 -12.84 -14.52
N SER A 65 -4.51 -14.08 -14.33
CA SER A 65 -5.38 -15.17 -13.88
C SER A 65 -6.01 -14.91 -12.51
N LEU A 66 -5.24 -14.34 -11.56
CA LEU A 66 -5.76 -13.95 -10.24
C LEU A 66 -6.79 -12.82 -10.34
N ILE A 67 -6.63 -11.88 -11.28
CA ILE A 67 -7.66 -10.86 -11.56
C ILE A 67 -8.95 -11.51 -12.05
N GLU A 68 -8.88 -12.43 -13.02
CA GLU A 68 -10.05 -13.14 -13.55
C GLU A 68 -10.79 -13.92 -12.45
N GLN A 69 -10.06 -14.49 -11.53
CA GLN A 69 -10.59 -15.20 -10.35
C GLN A 69 -11.15 -14.26 -9.28
N ARG A 70 -11.04 -12.94 -9.46
CA ARG A 70 -11.42 -11.92 -8.45
C ARG A 70 -10.73 -12.15 -7.10
N ALA A 71 -9.47 -12.57 -7.13
CA ALA A 71 -8.69 -12.90 -5.95
C ALA A 71 -8.13 -11.68 -5.19
N PHE A 72 -8.23 -10.48 -5.79
CA PHE A 72 -7.70 -9.25 -5.21
C PHE A 72 -8.79 -8.34 -4.62
N LEU A 73 -8.50 -7.74 -3.47
CA LEU A 73 -9.26 -6.63 -2.90
C LEU A 73 -9.12 -5.37 -3.75
N GLU A 74 -7.91 -5.13 -4.22
CA GLU A 74 -7.51 -4.06 -5.12
C GLU A 74 -6.37 -4.53 -6.01
N HIS A 75 -6.26 -3.95 -7.18
CA HIS A 75 -5.09 -4.06 -8.03
C HIS A 75 -4.93 -2.80 -8.89
N ALA A 76 -3.69 -2.48 -9.23
CA ALA A 76 -3.36 -1.34 -10.07
C ALA A 76 -2.16 -1.65 -10.97
N ASN A 77 -2.10 -0.97 -12.12
CA ASN A 77 -0.91 -0.92 -12.95
C ASN A 77 -0.14 0.36 -12.62
N VAL A 78 1.06 0.21 -12.11
CA VAL A 78 1.92 1.32 -11.73
C VAL A 78 3.22 1.22 -12.51
N PHE A 79 3.45 2.16 -13.43
CA PHE A 79 4.62 2.18 -14.33
C PHE A 79 4.86 0.85 -15.06
N GLY A 80 3.80 0.23 -15.59
CA GLY A 80 3.86 -0.99 -16.39
C GLY A 80 3.96 -2.29 -15.59
N ASN A 81 3.95 -2.24 -14.27
CA ASN A 81 3.90 -3.41 -13.39
C ASN A 81 2.57 -3.45 -12.65
N TYR A 82 2.03 -4.64 -12.50
CA TYR A 82 0.86 -4.86 -11.65
C TYR A 82 1.25 -4.97 -10.19
N TYR A 83 0.37 -4.47 -9.34
CA TYR A 83 0.40 -4.62 -7.88
C TYR A 83 -1.01 -4.97 -7.41
N GLY A 84 -1.14 -5.82 -6.40
CA GLY A 84 -2.47 -6.19 -5.89
C GLY A 84 -2.41 -6.86 -4.52
N THR A 85 -3.45 -6.62 -3.73
CA THR A 85 -3.62 -7.16 -2.39
C THR A 85 -4.62 -8.30 -2.41
N SER A 86 -4.18 -9.52 -2.06
CA SER A 86 -5.05 -10.69 -2.13
C SER A 86 -6.07 -10.72 -0.99
N ILE A 87 -7.32 -11.09 -1.33
CA ILE A 87 -8.40 -11.30 -0.36
C ILE A 87 -8.04 -12.40 0.63
N ALA A 88 -7.49 -13.51 0.14
CA ALA A 88 -7.12 -14.65 0.97
C ALA A 88 -6.05 -14.29 2.01
N GLY A 89 -5.01 -13.53 1.61
CA GLY A 89 -3.94 -13.11 2.51
C GLY A 89 -4.45 -12.20 3.65
N VAL A 90 -5.30 -11.24 3.31
CA VAL A 90 -5.90 -10.33 4.30
C VAL A 90 -6.83 -11.07 5.26
N ASN A 91 -7.69 -11.93 4.73
CA ASN A 91 -8.63 -12.71 5.56
C ASN A 91 -7.90 -13.65 6.50
N SER A 92 -6.86 -14.36 6.05
CA SER A 92 -6.07 -15.26 6.91
C SER A 92 -5.52 -14.53 8.12
N LEU A 93 -4.86 -13.41 7.92
CA LEU A 93 -4.27 -12.62 9.01
C LEU A 93 -5.34 -12.08 9.97
N SER A 94 -6.43 -11.55 9.44
CA SER A 94 -7.54 -11.03 10.25
C SER A 94 -8.24 -12.13 11.06
N GLU A 95 -8.44 -13.32 10.49
CA GLU A 95 -9.04 -14.45 11.16
C GLU A 95 -8.14 -15.05 12.24
N GLU A 96 -6.84 -14.92 12.12
CA GLU A 96 -5.86 -15.24 13.16
C GLU A 96 -5.87 -14.22 14.33
N GLY A 97 -6.61 -13.10 14.18
CA GLY A 97 -6.76 -12.05 15.19
C GLY A 97 -5.78 -10.90 15.08
N TYR A 98 -4.95 -10.86 14.03
CA TYR A 98 -4.03 -9.72 13.79
C TYR A 98 -4.77 -8.53 13.19
N ASP A 99 -4.42 -7.34 13.64
CA ASP A 99 -4.73 -6.12 12.93
C ASP A 99 -3.90 -6.05 11.64
N VAL A 100 -4.56 -5.84 10.49
CA VAL A 100 -3.94 -5.97 9.18
C VAL A 100 -3.73 -4.60 8.54
N ILE A 101 -2.50 -4.28 8.19
CA ILE A 101 -2.15 -3.09 7.42
C ILE A 101 -2.10 -3.43 5.93
N LEU A 102 -2.81 -2.66 5.12
CA LEU A 102 -2.69 -2.61 3.67
C LEU A 102 -1.81 -1.41 3.30
N GLU A 103 -0.55 -1.68 2.94
CA GLU A 103 0.38 -0.65 2.48
C GLU A 103 0.27 -0.50 0.97
N ILE A 104 -0.69 0.31 0.52
CA ILE A 104 -1.08 0.45 -0.88
C ILE A 104 -0.99 1.90 -1.37
N ASP A 105 -1.11 2.11 -2.67
CA ASP A 105 -1.18 3.43 -3.26
C ASP A 105 -2.60 4.04 -3.16
N VAL A 106 -2.76 5.27 -3.63
CA VAL A 106 -4.04 5.99 -3.53
C VAL A 106 -5.13 5.35 -4.37
N GLN A 107 -4.78 4.81 -5.55
CA GLN A 107 -5.75 4.13 -6.43
C GLN A 107 -6.26 2.84 -5.78
N GLY A 108 -5.35 2.04 -5.22
CA GLY A 108 -5.71 0.85 -4.46
C GLY A 108 -6.55 1.17 -3.23
N ALA A 109 -6.19 2.23 -2.49
CA ALA A 109 -6.96 2.69 -1.33
C ALA A 109 -8.41 3.04 -1.70
N ALA A 110 -8.64 3.71 -2.84
CA ALA A 110 -9.98 4.02 -3.32
C ALA A 110 -10.80 2.76 -3.66
N GLN A 111 -10.17 1.71 -4.20
CA GLN A 111 -10.84 0.44 -4.47
C GLN A 111 -11.20 -0.29 -3.16
N VAL A 112 -10.26 -0.36 -2.20
CA VAL A 112 -10.50 -1.04 -0.91
C VAL A 112 -11.59 -0.35 -0.12
N ARG A 113 -11.62 0.99 -0.06
CA ARG A 113 -12.71 1.73 0.62
C ARG A 113 -14.11 1.40 0.08
N LYS A 114 -14.23 1.11 -1.21
CA LYS A 114 -15.52 0.68 -1.81
C LYS A 114 -15.88 -0.75 -1.44
N SER A 115 -14.88 -1.63 -1.33
CA SER A 115 -15.09 -3.06 -1.06
C SER A 115 -15.20 -3.37 0.44
N LEU A 116 -14.50 -2.60 1.28
CA LEU A 116 -14.44 -2.74 2.73
C LEU A 116 -14.65 -1.36 3.39
N PRO A 117 -15.87 -0.86 3.43
CA PRO A 117 -16.19 0.47 3.98
C PRO A 117 -15.89 0.58 5.49
N GLU A 118 -15.80 -0.54 6.20
CA GLU A 118 -15.40 -0.64 7.61
C GLU A 118 -13.90 -0.47 7.85
N ALA A 119 -13.06 -0.58 6.81
CA ALA A 119 -11.62 -0.42 6.95
C ALA A 119 -11.26 1.04 7.26
N SER A 120 -10.42 1.24 8.28
CA SER A 120 -9.92 2.57 8.63
C SER A 120 -8.84 3.02 7.66
N SER A 121 -8.98 4.22 7.09
CA SER A 121 -8.02 4.78 6.13
C SER A 121 -7.15 5.85 6.77
N ILE A 122 -5.84 5.74 6.57
CA ILE A 122 -4.82 6.68 7.03
C ILE A 122 -4.04 7.16 5.80
N PHE A 123 -4.06 8.46 5.53
CA PHE A 123 -3.28 9.06 4.47
C PHE A 123 -2.10 9.82 5.04
N ILE A 124 -0.88 9.45 4.60
CA ILE A 124 0.35 10.08 5.11
C ILE A 124 0.75 11.21 4.18
N LEU A 125 0.78 12.42 4.74
CA LEU A 125 1.26 13.61 4.05
C LEU A 125 2.78 13.79 4.26
N PRO A 126 3.52 14.32 3.29
CA PRO A 126 4.89 14.78 3.52
C PRO A 126 4.85 16.04 4.40
N PRO A 127 5.93 16.33 5.15
CA PRO A 127 6.02 17.56 5.96
C PRO A 127 5.90 18.84 5.11
N SER A 128 6.43 18.82 3.89
CA SER A 128 6.24 19.84 2.87
C SER A 128 6.55 19.27 1.49
N PHE A 129 6.15 20.02 0.46
CA PHE A 129 6.44 19.67 -0.93
C PHE A 129 7.94 19.68 -1.24
N GLU A 130 8.66 20.64 -0.68
CA GLU A 130 10.11 20.79 -0.83
C GLU A 130 10.85 19.58 -0.23
N VAL A 131 10.42 19.11 0.95
CA VAL A 131 10.99 17.93 1.59
C VAL A 131 10.72 16.68 0.76
N LEU A 132 9.53 16.56 0.17
CA LEU A 132 9.21 15.46 -0.74
C LEU A 132 10.10 15.48 -1.98
N ALA A 133 10.25 16.64 -2.61
CA ALA A 133 11.12 16.82 -3.78
C ALA A 133 12.58 16.42 -3.46
N GLN A 134 13.13 16.90 -2.35
CA GLN A 134 14.48 16.55 -1.91
C GLN A 134 14.64 15.04 -1.67
N ARG A 135 13.64 14.38 -1.08
CA ARG A 135 13.66 12.92 -0.85
C ARG A 135 13.63 12.13 -2.15
N LEU A 136 12.85 12.56 -3.15
CA LEU A 136 12.79 11.91 -4.46
C LEU A 136 14.09 12.08 -5.23
N ILE A 137 14.66 13.28 -5.25
CA ILE A 137 15.96 13.57 -5.88
C ILE A 137 17.09 12.77 -5.18
N GLY A 138 17.12 12.78 -3.86
CA GLY A 138 18.17 12.12 -3.06
C GLY A 138 18.21 10.60 -3.18
N ARG A 139 17.15 9.95 -3.69
CA ARG A 139 17.16 8.50 -3.98
C ARG A 139 18.08 8.13 -5.15
N GLY A 140 18.28 9.04 -6.10
CA GLY A 140 19.15 8.82 -7.26
C GLY A 140 18.72 7.69 -8.21
N THR A 141 17.51 7.15 -8.05
CA THR A 141 16.99 6.00 -8.81
C THR A 141 16.03 6.39 -9.93
N ASP A 142 15.55 7.62 -9.91
CA ASP A 142 14.53 8.12 -10.84
C ASP A 142 15.12 9.22 -11.73
N SER A 143 14.67 9.30 -13.00
CA SER A 143 14.98 10.43 -13.87
C SER A 143 14.23 11.69 -13.42
N GLU A 144 14.71 12.86 -13.85
CA GLU A 144 14.05 14.14 -13.53
C GLU A 144 12.59 14.18 -13.98
N GLU A 145 12.27 13.61 -15.14
CA GLU A 145 10.91 13.51 -15.68
C GLU A 145 10.01 12.64 -14.77
N VAL A 146 10.54 11.52 -14.27
CA VAL A 146 9.82 10.64 -13.32
C VAL A 146 9.59 11.36 -11.99
N ILE A 147 10.57 12.14 -11.51
CA ILE A 147 10.44 12.95 -10.29
C ILE A 147 9.33 13.99 -10.45
N GLN A 148 9.32 14.74 -11.57
CA GLN A 148 8.28 15.73 -11.85
C GLN A 148 6.88 15.10 -11.91
N THR A 149 6.75 13.94 -12.56
CA THR A 149 5.49 13.20 -12.62
C THR A 149 5.01 12.79 -11.21
N ARG A 150 5.91 12.31 -10.37
CA ARG A 150 5.58 11.92 -8.98
C ARG A 150 5.17 13.12 -8.12
N LEU A 151 5.83 14.25 -8.30
CA LEU A 151 5.49 15.48 -7.59
C LEU A 151 4.13 16.03 -8.02
N SER A 152 3.83 16.02 -9.31
CA SER A 152 2.53 16.41 -9.84
C SER A 152 1.40 15.51 -9.33
N ASN A 153 1.62 14.21 -9.32
CA ASN A 153 0.67 13.24 -8.77
C ASN A 153 0.43 13.45 -7.27
N CYS A 154 1.47 13.82 -6.51
CA CYS A 154 1.32 14.11 -5.09
C CYS A 154 0.34 15.26 -4.84
N LEU A 155 0.40 16.33 -5.62
CA LEU A 155 -0.53 17.46 -5.51
C LEU A 155 -1.97 17.06 -5.81
N LEU A 156 -2.20 16.24 -6.83
CA LEU A 156 -3.53 15.71 -7.16
C LEU A 156 -4.07 14.85 -6.02
N TYR A 157 -3.26 13.93 -5.50
CA TYR A 157 -3.69 13.02 -4.43
C TYR A 157 -3.93 13.72 -3.09
N THR A 158 -3.25 14.83 -2.81
CA THR A 158 -3.52 15.61 -1.60
C THR A 158 -4.84 16.36 -1.69
N SER A 159 -5.24 16.86 -2.86
CA SER A 159 -6.55 17.48 -3.06
C SER A 159 -7.69 16.46 -2.95
N ASP A 160 -7.58 15.32 -3.63
CA ASP A 160 -8.61 14.27 -3.61
C ASP A 160 -8.75 13.63 -2.20
N ALA A 161 -7.64 13.45 -1.48
CA ALA A 161 -7.67 12.91 -0.12
C ALA A 161 -8.28 13.90 0.88
N ALA A 162 -8.11 15.20 0.69
CA ALA A 162 -8.70 16.23 1.55
C ALA A 162 -10.23 16.31 1.38
N ASP A 163 -10.75 16.03 0.18
CA ASP A 163 -12.18 16.02 -0.08
C ASP A 163 -12.88 14.75 0.45
N ASP A 164 -12.16 13.61 0.50
CA ASP A 164 -12.72 12.32 0.92
C ASP A 164 -12.49 11.97 2.41
N MET A 165 -11.62 12.69 3.12
CA MET A 165 -11.25 12.39 4.50
C MET A 165 -11.64 13.54 5.44
N GLN A 166 -12.39 13.21 6.50
CA GLN A 166 -12.48 14.11 7.65
C GLN A 166 -11.07 14.20 8.28
N CYS A 167 -10.43 15.36 8.11
CA CYS A 167 -9.19 15.65 8.84
C CYS A 167 -9.48 15.59 10.35
N VAL A 168 -8.80 14.71 11.05
CA VAL A 168 -8.72 14.73 12.51
C VAL A 168 -7.48 15.54 12.83
N ASP A 169 -7.67 16.73 13.42
CA ASP A 169 -6.60 17.56 13.95
C ASP A 169 -5.87 16.89 15.12
#